data_5272fd7141d91f38efb67ae33df3f91f
#
_entry.id   5272fd7141d91f38efb67ae33df3f91f
#
_cell.length_a   1.000
_cell.length_b   1.000
_cell.length_c   1.000
_cell.angle_alpha   90.00
_cell.angle_beta   90.00
_cell.angle_gamma   90.00
#
_symmetry.space_group_name_H-M   'P 1'
#
loop_
_entity.id
_entity.type
_entity.pdbx_description
1 polymer ?
#
loop_
_entity_poly.entity_id
_entity_poly.type
_entity_poly.pdbx_seq_one_letter_code
_entity_poly.pdbx_strand_id
1 'polypeptide(L)'
;MVRLSAIIISLFLVFSFQAQAKNPPPGTGTSDIPANILIMLDNSGSMSAKLYNSVQVYYPLDVTTDSSGNVYVMEYYNNRIKVFDSSGAYLRSFGGYGYGCNQWRYARQFTIYNDQIYLADTYGRRVLVMSLTGQCIRNRATVFGNPHSIAVNSQHVFVGNTGSSIETFTTSGLYQSGYQYFSSSEINYTWGIALNSAGNRLLVANYNGNKVSEFTVSGSRLSFARKTNSSYSSSNGYFRRPTDVGYDSSGNIYALDLYSHRIQKFNSSLVYQAKTGSYSTSSGFRYPYGMHVDSNDKIYVTDFYNYAVRQ
;
A
#
# COMPACT_ATOMS: atom_id res chain seq x y z
N MET A 1 -19.05 -74.81 -30.38
CA MET A 1 -17.97 -73.87 -30.52
C MET A 1 -18.35 -72.61 -29.76
N VAL A 2 -17.89 -72.45 -28.51
CA VAL A 2 -18.17 -71.32 -27.65
C VAL A 2 -16.89 -70.52 -27.60
N ARG A 3 -16.95 -69.24 -28.02
CA ARG A 3 -15.80 -68.28 -27.90
C ARG A 3 -15.88 -67.61 -26.55
N LEU A 4 -14.89 -67.86 -25.70
CA LEU A 4 -14.64 -67.08 -24.49
C LEU A 4 -13.98 -65.73 -24.88
N SER A 5 -14.60 -64.59 -24.52
CA SER A 5 -14.01 -63.29 -24.57
C SER A 5 -13.39 -62.94 -23.20
N ALA A 6 -12.07 -62.77 -23.16
CA ALA A 6 -11.37 -62.38 -21.96
C ALA A 6 -11.53 -60.84 -21.74
N ILE A 7 -12.07 -60.50 -20.60
CA ILE A 7 -12.13 -59.07 -20.14
C ILE A 7 -10.84 -58.80 -19.41
N ILE A 8 -10.02 -57.87 -19.93
CA ILE A 8 -8.82 -57.35 -19.26
C ILE A 8 -9.27 -56.17 -18.40
N ILE A 9 -9.25 -56.33 -17.09
CA ILE A 9 -9.45 -55.26 -16.13
C ILE A 9 -8.08 -54.64 -15.87
N SER A 10 -7.85 -53.43 -16.39
CA SER A 10 -6.67 -52.63 -16.07
C SER A 10 -6.86 -51.95 -14.73
N LEU A 11 -6.12 -52.40 -13.73
CA LEU A 11 -6.06 -51.78 -12.40
C LEU A 11 -5.13 -50.57 -12.46
N PHE A 12 -5.69 -49.33 -12.48
CA PHE A 12 -4.92 -48.13 -12.29
C PHE A 12 -4.60 -47.93 -10.80
N LEU A 13 -3.36 -48.21 -10.42
CA LEU A 13 -2.82 -47.81 -9.13
C LEU A 13 -2.55 -46.29 -9.14
N VAL A 14 -3.42 -45.56 -8.46
CA VAL A 14 -3.16 -44.14 -8.18
C VAL A 14 -2.19 -44.06 -7.00
N PHE A 15 -0.92 -43.79 -7.27
CA PHE A 15 0.03 -43.42 -6.24
C PHE A 15 -0.24 -41.97 -5.85
N SER A 16 -0.87 -41.76 -4.68
CA SER A 16 -0.89 -40.45 -4.03
C SER A 16 0.48 -40.21 -3.40
N PHE A 17 1.30 -39.39 -4.05
CA PHE A 17 2.48 -38.82 -3.38
C PHE A 17 1.99 -37.80 -2.37
N GLN A 18 1.96 -38.18 -1.10
CA GLN A 18 1.93 -37.19 -0.01
C GLN A 18 3.33 -36.55 0.06
N ALA A 19 3.43 -35.31 -0.37
CA ALA A 19 4.61 -34.52 -0.09
C ALA A 19 4.69 -34.29 1.41
N GLN A 20 5.58 -34.99 2.11
CA GLN A 20 5.92 -34.66 3.50
C GLN A 20 6.58 -33.30 3.50
N ALA A 21 5.96 -32.35 4.20
CA ALA A 21 6.58 -31.06 4.46
C ALA A 21 7.92 -31.28 5.20
N LYS A 22 8.99 -30.88 4.57
CA LYS A 22 10.33 -30.90 5.18
C LYS A 22 10.32 -29.92 6.33
N ASN A 23 10.72 -30.35 7.53
CA ASN A 23 10.86 -29.46 8.68
C ASN A 23 11.75 -28.26 8.32
N PRO A 24 11.36 -27.03 8.70
CA PRO A 24 12.17 -25.86 8.45
C PRO A 24 13.52 -25.96 9.15
N PRO A 25 14.57 -25.36 8.60
CA PRO A 25 15.90 -25.38 9.21
C PRO A 25 15.89 -24.85 10.65
N PRO A 26 16.76 -25.34 11.56
CA PRO A 26 16.89 -24.83 12.91
C PRO A 26 17.19 -23.34 12.93
N GLY A 27 16.38 -22.54 13.64
CA GLY A 27 16.53 -21.08 13.74
C GLY A 27 15.46 -20.25 13.01
N THR A 28 14.55 -20.87 12.28
CA THR A 28 13.34 -20.20 11.81
C THR A 28 12.29 -20.32 12.91
N GLY A 29 12.11 -19.25 13.69
CA GLY A 29 11.06 -19.17 14.68
C GLY A 29 9.70 -19.46 14.04
N THR A 30 8.93 -20.34 14.66
CA THR A 30 7.51 -20.58 14.33
C THR A 30 6.70 -19.38 14.81
N SER A 31 6.82 -18.25 14.13
CA SER A 31 5.81 -17.21 14.26
C SER A 31 4.79 -17.46 13.14
N ASP A 32 3.55 -17.66 13.52
CA ASP A 32 2.41 -17.75 12.61
C ASP A 32 2.35 -16.47 11.77
N ILE A 33 3.06 -16.47 10.65
CA ILE A 33 2.88 -15.47 9.61
C ILE A 33 1.59 -15.91 8.90
N PRO A 34 0.53 -15.09 8.89
CA PRO A 34 -0.67 -15.43 8.13
C PRO A 34 -0.27 -15.82 6.70
N ALA A 35 -0.87 -16.86 6.15
CA ALA A 35 -0.54 -17.45 4.85
C ALA A 35 -0.49 -16.41 3.71
N ASN A 36 -1.13 -15.26 3.89
CA ASN A 36 -1.20 -14.15 2.94
C ASN A 36 0.15 -13.45 2.68
N ILE A 37 1.14 -13.59 3.57
CA ILE A 37 2.49 -13.01 3.35
C ILE A 37 3.37 -13.98 2.55
N LEU A 38 3.08 -15.27 2.57
CA LEU A 38 3.88 -16.30 1.87
C LEU A 38 3.70 -16.25 0.33
N ILE A 39 2.63 -15.63 -0.15
CA ILE A 39 2.33 -15.51 -1.58
C ILE A 39 3.33 -14.61 -2.30
N MET A 40 4.05 -13.75 -1.57
CA MET A 40 5.08 -12.87 -2.13
C MET A 40 6.45 -13.54 -2.32
N LEU A 41 6.62 -14.80 -1.94
CA LEU A 41 7.89 -15.54 -2.02
C LEU A 41 7.94 -16.55 -3.15
N ASP A 42 6.97 -16.56 -4.05
CA ASP A 42 7.10 -17.38 -5.27
C ASP A 42 8.24 -16.82 -6.14
N ASN A 43 9.37 -17.50 -6.06
CA ASN A 43 10.60 -17.19 -6.79
C ASN A 43 10.51 -17.59 -8.27
N SER A 44 9.34 -17.99 -8.75
CA SER A 44 9.10 -18.26 -10.16
C SER A 44 8.92 -16.94 -10.91
N GLY A 45 9.62 -16.74 -12.03
CA GLY A 45 9.52 -15.57 -12.90
C GLY A 45 8.11 -15.28 -13.45
N SER A 46 7.10 -16.01 -12.98
CA SER A 46 5.69 -15.86 -13.31
C SER A 46 4.97 -14.78 -12.49
N MET A 47 5.52 -14.33 -11.34
CA MET A 47 4.88 -13.32 -10.50
C MET A 47 4.88 -11.91 -11.10
N SER A 48 5.83 -11.57 -11.95
CA SER A 48 5.84 -10.27 -12.64
C SER A 48 4.81 -10.17 -13.77
N ALA A 49 4.21 -11.28 -14.19
CA ALA A 49 3.36 -11.35 -15.39
C ALA A 49 1.87 -11.51 -15.08
N LYS A 50 1.47 -11.85 -13.85
CA LYS A 50 0.10 -12.35 -13.61
C LYS A 50 -0.94 -11.31 -13.21
N LEU A 51 -0.57 -10.15 -12.69
CA LEU A 51 -1.58 -9.14 -12.35
C LEU A 51 -2.02 -8.27 -13.53
N TYR A 52 -1.25 -8.24 -14.62
CA TYR A 52 -1.55 -7.30 -15.71
C TYR A 52 -1.31 -7.91 -17.08
N ASN A 53 -2.20 -8.81 -17.51
CA ASN A 53 -2.22 -9.31 -18.88
C ASN A 53 -2.41 -8.14 -19.87
N SER A 54 -1.32 -7.76 -20.57
CA SER A 54 -1.25 -6.84 -21.70
C SER A 54 -1.19 -5.32 -21.47
N VAL A 55 -1.56 -4.78 -20.30
CA VAL A 55 -1.48 -3.33 -20.07
C VAL A 55 -0.42 -3.00 -19.02
N GLN A 56 0.78 -2.69 -19.48
CA GLN A 56 1.90 -2.33 -18.62
C GLN A 56 1.61 -1.08 -17.79
N VAL A 57 1.98 -1.08 -16.50
CA VAL A 57 2.03 0.13 -15.67
C VAL A 57 3.41 0.78 -15.78
N TYR A 58 3.46 2.12 -15.80
CA TYR A 58 4.71 2.87 -15.92
C TYR A 58 4.95 3.73 -14.69
N TYR A 59 6.07 3.49 -14.01
CA TYR A 59 6.44 4.21 -12.79
C TYR A 59 5.29 4.27 -11.78
N PRO A 60 4.75 3.10 -11.36
CA PRO A 60 3.67 3.06 -10.39
C PRO A 60 4.17 3.58 -9.06
N LEU A 61 3.53 4.63 -8.54
CA LEU A 61 3.97 5.28 -7.31
C LEU A 61 3.12 4.87 -6.11
N ASP A 62 1.81 4.72 -6.31
CA ASP A 62 0.89 4.37 -5.24
C ASP A 62 -0.22 3.45 -5.75
N VAL A 63 -0.83 2.69 -4.84
CA VAL A 63 -1.85 1.68 -5.11
C VAL A 63 -2.88 1.65 -4.00
N THR A 64 -4.15 1.44 -4.35
CA THR A 64 -5.23 1.16 -3.39
C THR A 64 -6.30 0.29 -4.03
N THR A 65 -7.23 -0.22 -3.25
CA THR A 65 -8.38 -1.01 -3.73
C THR A 65 -9.70 -0.35 -3.36
N ASP A 66 -10.73 -0.58 -4.16
CA ASP A 66 -12.11 -0.25 -3.79
C ASP A 66 -12.79 -1.42 -3.03
N SER A 67 -14.02 -1.21 -2.60
CA SER A 67 -14.82 -2.21 -1.87
C SER A 67 -15.17 -3.46 -2.70
N SER A 68 -15.06 -3.38 -4.03
CA SER A 68 -15.25 -4.50 -4.96
C SER A 68 -13.95 -5.26 -5.22
N GLY A 69 -12.82 -4.83 -4.66
CA GLY A 69 -11.50 -5.41 -4.87
C GLY A 69 -10.85 -4.98 -6.19
N ASN A 70 -11.37 -3.96 -6.88
CA ASN A 70 -10.67 -3.40 -8.04
C ASN A 70 -9.42 -2.66 -7.57
N VAL A 71 -8.34 -2.81 -8.32
CA VAL A 71 -7.01 -2.26 -7.99
C VAL A 71 -6.78 -0.97 -8.78
N TYR A 72 -6.53 0.11 -8.07
CA TYR A 72 -6.22 1.43 -8.62
C TYR A 72 -4.73 1.69 -8.49
N VAL A 73 -4.06 2.01 -9.59
CA VAL A 73 -2.61 2.22 -9.64
C VAL A 73 -2.31 3.61 -10.18
N MET A 74 -1.64 4.42 -9.38
CA MET A 74 -1.20 5.76 -9.81
C MET A 74 0.13 5.68 -10.55
N GLU A 75 0.15 6.13 -11.80
CA GLU A 75 1.34 6.31 -12.62
C GLU A 75 1.88 7.75 -12.46
N TYR A 76 3.02 7.88 -11.81
CA TYR A 76 3.57 9.18 -11.41
C TYR A 76 3.82 10.14 -12.55
N TYR A 77 4.61 9.73 -13.55
CA TYR A 77 4.97 10.62 -14.66
C TYR A 77 3.83 10.82 -15.66
N ASN A 78 2.91 9.87 -15.74
CA ASN A 78 1.75 9.97 -16.64
C ASN A 78 0.59 10.76 -16.02
N ASN A 79 0.67 11.08 -14.71
CA ASN A 79 -0.38 11.80 -13.99
C ASN A 79 -1.77 11.17 -14.21
N ARG A 80 -1.85 9.86 -14.12
CA ARG A 80 -3.10 9.12 -14.31
C ARG A 80 -3.21 7.96 -13.33
N ILE A 81 -4.43 7.50 -13.12
CA ILE A 81 -4.75 6.26 -12.41
C ILE A 81 -5.21 5.24 -13.44
N LYS A 82 -4.66 4.04 -13.41
CA LYS A 82 -5.16 2.84 -14.08
C LYS A 82 -5.95 2.00 -13.10
N VAL A 83 -7.05 1.43 -13.58
CA VAL A 83 -7.92 0.57 -12.79
C VAL A 83 -7.95 -0.81 -13.41
N PHE A 84 -7.80 -1.80 -12.56
CA PHE A 84 -7.86 -3.23 -12.90
C PHE A 84 -8.90 -3.89 -12.01
N ASP A 85 -9.52 -4.95 -12.47
CA ASP A 85 -10.37 -5.77 -11.60
C ASP A 85 -9.54 -6.65 -10.65
N SER A 86 -10.21 -7.37 -9.77
CA SER A 86 -9.57 -8.26 -8.78
C SER A 86 -8.79 -9.43 -9.40
N SER A 87 -9.00 -9.73 -10.69
CA SER A 87 -8.23 -10.72 -11.45
C SER A 87 -7.01 -10.13 -12.15
N GLY A 88 -6.86 -8.78 -12.12
CA GLY A 88 -5.80 -8.06 -12.80
C GLY A 88 -6.13 -7.66 -14.25
N ALA A 89 -7.37 -7.84 -14.72
CA ALA A 89 -7.76 -7.37 -16.04
C ALA A 89 -7.95 -5.87 -16.05
N TYR A 90 -7.42 -5.19 -17.08
CA TYR A 90 -7.55 -3.75 -17.22
C TYR A 90 -8.99 -3.33 -17.48
N LEU A 91 -9.48 -2.36 -16.71
CA LEU A 91 -10.82 -1.80 -16.86
C LEU A 91 -10.81 -0.44 -17.55
N ARG A 92 -10.02 0.50 -17.04
CA ARG A 92 -10.00 1.90 -17.53
C ARG A 92 -8.80 2.67 -16.96
N SER A 93 -8.62 3.88 -17.49
CA SER A 93 -7.73 4.88 -16.87
C SER A 93 -8.35 6.27 -16.97
N PHE A 94 -7.94 7.15 -16.06
CA PHE A 94 -8.35 8.56 -16.03
C PHE A 94 -7.25 9.41 -15.42
N GLY A 95 -7.36 10.72 -15.59
CA GLY A 95 -6.38 11.70 -15.14
C GLY A 95 -5.69 12.39 -16.31
N GLY A 96 -4.69 13.18 -15.97
CA GLY A 96 -3.83 13.91 -16.90
C GLY A 96 -3.04 14.99 -16.17
N TYR A 97 -2.01 15.53 -16.82
CA TYR A 97 -1.24 16.63 -16.27
C TYR A 97 -2.01 17.95 -16.40
N GLY A 98 -2.19 18.67 -15.31
CA GLY A 98 -2.84 19.97 -15.32
C GLY A 98 -3.46 20.39 -13.98
N TYR A 99 -4.30 21.42 -14.06
CA TYR A 99 -5.04 21.99 -12.92
C TYR A 99 -6.56 21.76 -13.01
N GLY A 100 -7.02 21.08 -14.04
CA GLY A 100 -8.42 20.69 -14.16
C GLY A 100 -8.86 19.79 -13.01
N CYS A 101 -10.14 19.52 -12.93
CA CYS A 101 -10.72 18.81 -11.80
C CYS A 101 -10.39 17.30 -11.80
N ASN A 102 -10.10 16.72 -12.94
CA ASN A 102 -9.62 15.34 -13.11
C ASN A 102 -8.17 15.31 -13.62
N GLN A 103 -7.42 16.36 -13.38
CA GLN A 103 -6.01 16.50 -13.71
C GLN A 103 -5.22 16.80 -12.45
N TRP A 104 -3.95 16.41 -12.40
CA TRP A 104 -3.06 16.71 -11.28
C TRP A 104 -1.61 16.86 -11.73
N ARG A 105 -0.77 17.30 -10.82
CA ARG A 105 0.64 17.54 -11.08
C ARG A 105 1.50 16.73 -10.11
N TYR A 106 1.93 15.56 -10.56
CA TYR A 106 2.80 14.66 -9.81
C TYR A 106 2.29 14.36 -8.40
N ALA A 107 1.03 13.88 -8.32
CA ALA A 107 0.46 13.38 -7.09
C ALA A 107 1.29 12.22 -6.53
N ARG A 108 1.32 12.07 -5.21
CA ARG A 108 2.17 11.07 -4.57
C ARG A 108 1.42 9.99 -3.83
N GLN A 109 0.33 10.32 -3.19
CA GLN A 109 -0.53 9.32 -2.55
C GLN A 109 -1.99 9.65 -2.83
N PHE A 110 -2.80 8.62 -2.89
CA PHE A 110 -4.25 8.71 -2.92
C PHE A 110 -4.87 7.59 -2.10
N THR A 111 -6.10 7.74 -1.69
CA THR A 111 -6.85 6.72 -0.98
C THR A 111 -8.29 6.70 -1.45
N ILE A 112 -8.96 5.58 -1.25
CA ILE A 112 -10.40 5.45 -1.50
C ILE A 112 -11.13 5.36 -0.16
N TYR A 113 -12.13 6.20 0.01
CA TYR A 113 -13.02 6.19 1.17
C TYR A 113 -14.45 6.52 0.74
N ASN A 114 -15.43 5.68 1.13
CA ASN A 114 -16.84 5.81 0.72
C ASN A 114 -17.01 6.03 -0.79
N ASP A 115 -16.39 5.17 -1.61
CA ASP A 115 -16.41 5.19 -3.07
C ASP A 115 -15.96 6.53 -3.68
N GLN A 116 -15.15 7.28 -2.96
CA GLN A 116 -14.51 8.50 -3.43
C GLN A 116 -12.99 8.37 -3.34
N ILE A 117 -12.33 8.85 -4.37
CA ILE A 117 -10.87 8.97 -4.44
C ILE A 117 -10.47 10.31 -3.85
N TYR A 118 -9.62 10.28 -2.83
CA TYR A 118 -8.94 11.45 -2.27
C TYR A 118 -7.48 11.41 -2.70
N LEU A 119 -7.01 12.45 -3.38
CA LEU A 119 -5.69 12.47 -4.01
C LEU A 119 -4.89 13.69 -3.56
N ALA A 120 -3.67 13.46 -3.09
CA ALA A 120 -2.70 14.48 -2.72
C ALA A 120 -1.95 14.98 -3.97
N ASP A 121 -2.43 16.08 -4.58
CA ASP A 121 -1.83 16.71 -5.77
C ASP A 121 -0.63 17.59 -5.35
N THR A 122 0.55 16.96 -5.27
CA THR A 122 1.74 17.53 -4.64
C THR A 122 2.15 18.88 -5.23
N TYR A 123 2.34 18.96 -6.54
CA TYR A 123 2.72 20.22 -7.19
C TYR A 123 1.52 21.09 -7.58
N GLY A 124 0.31 20.55 -7.52
CA GLY A 124 -0.94 21.33 -7.57
C GLY A 124 -1.26 22.01 -6.25
N ARG A 125 -0.61 21.59 -5.15
CA ARG A 125 -0.80 22.09 -3.77
C ARG A 125 -2.25 22.04 -3.34
N ARG A 126 -2.89 20.90 -3.59
CA ARG A 126 -4.33 20.71 -3.32
C ARG A 126 -4.68 19.24 -3.08
N VAL A 127 -5.85 19.03 -2.51
CA VAL A 127 -6.51 17.74 -2.46
C VAL A 127 -7.62 17.71 -3.50
N LEU A 128 -7.62 16.68 -4.33
CA LEU A 128 -8.71 16.40 -5.27
C LEU A 128 -9.61 15.31 -4.70
N VAL A 129 -10.93 15.46 -4.88
CA VAL A 129 -11.90 14.42 -4.56
C VAL A 129 -12.67 14.06 -5.83
N MET A 130 -12.60 12.79 -6.20
CA MET A 130 -13.16 12.26 -7.44
C MET A 130 -14.01 11.02 -7.16
N SER A 131 -14.92 10.70 -8.07
CA SER A 131 -15.59 9.40 -8.08
C SER A 131 -14.59 8.28 -8.47
N LEU A 132 -15.00 7.04 -8.32
CA LEU A 132 -14.23 5.86 -8.77
C LEU A 132 -14.00 5.83 -10.29
N THR A 133 -14.71 6.64 -11.06
CA THR A 133 -14.55 6.79 -12.52
C THR A 133 -13.71 8.01 -12.90
N GLY A 134 -13.18 8.75 -11.92
CA GLY A 134 -12.38 9.94 -12.16
C GLY A 134 -13.19 11.22 -12.41
N GLN A 135 -14.52 11.20 -12.22
CA GLN A 135 -15.33 12.42 -12.30
C GLN A 135 -15.09 13.29 -11.07
N CYS A 136 -14.93 14.56 -11.30
CA CYS A 136 -14.72 15.51 -10.23
C CYS A 136 -15.93 15.64 -9.30
N ILE A 137 -15.71 15.41 -8.02
CA ILE A 137 -16.68 15.72 -6.97
C ILE A 137 -16.35 17.07 -6.35
N ARG A 138 -15.07 17.30 -6.04
CA ARG A 138 -14.59 18.56 -5.46
C ARG A 138 -13.15 18.83 -5.91
N ASN A 139 -12.92 20.06 -6.35
CA ASN A 139 -11.60 20.58 -6.64
C ASN A 139 -11.24 21.55 -5.52
N ARG A 140 -10.86 21.07 -4.37
CA ARG A 140 -10.59 21.93 -3.20
C ARG A 140 -9.50 21.37 -2.29
N ALA A 141 -8.96 22.23 -1.66
CA ALA A 141 -8.11 22.56 -0.56
C ALA A 141 -6.76 22.95 -1.07
N THR A 142 -6.54 24.24 -1.18
CA THR A 142 -5.18 24.75 -1.14
C THR A 142 -4.60 24.35 0.20
N VAL A 143 -3.68 23.43 0.22
CA VAL A 143 -2.92 23.07 1.41
C VAL A 143 -1.73 24.04 1.54
N PHE A 144 -1.31 24.32 2.77
CA PHE A 144 -0.22 25.28 2.99
C PHE A 144 1.14 24.74 2.54
N GLY A 145 1.28 23.42 2.43
CA GLY A 145 2.49 22.75 1.96
C GLY A 145 2.35 22.11 0.59
N ASN A 146 3.30 21.25 0.25
CA ASN A 146 3.18 20.30 -0.84
C ASN A 146 2.62 19.00 -0.27
N PRO A 147 1.34 18.66 -0.52
CA PRO A 147 0.74 17.45 0.01
C PRO A 147 1.45 16.23 -0.58
N HIS A 148 1.88 15.34 0.28
CA HIS A 148 2.60 14.13 -0.09
C HIS A 148 1.79 12.88 0.15
N SER A 149 1.01 12.88 1.23
CA SER A 149 0.28 11.72 1.70
C SER A 149 -1.11 12.11 2.19
N ILE A 150 -2.03 11.14 2.19
CA ILE A 150 -3.43 11.37 2.51
C ILE A 150 -4.07 10.13 3.15
N ALA A 151 -4.83 10.34 4.22
CA ALA A 151 -5.67 9.32 4.84
C ALA A 151 -7.01 9.95 5.24
N VAL A 152 -8.07 9.15 5.24
CA VAL A 152 -9.44 9.63 5.42
C VAL A 152 -10.19 8.73 6.39
N ASN A 153 -10.94 9.31 7.31
CA ASN A 153 -11.96 8.61 8.11
C ASN A 153 -13.34 9.28 7.90
N SER A 154 -14.34 8.85 8.66
CA SER A 154 -15.72 9.36 8.51
C SER A 154 -15.87 10.88 8.70
N GLN A 155 -14.95 11.52 9.40
CA GLN A 155 -15.06 12.92 9.79
C GLN A 155 -13.97 13.80 9.18
N HIS A 156 -12.76 13.24 8.96
CA HIS A 156 -11.58 14.04 8.65
C HIS A 156 -10.75 13.46 7.50
N VAL A 157 -10.10 14.37 6.80
CA VAL A 157 -9.03 14.12 5.83
C VAL A 157 -7.72 14.59 6.46
N PHE A 158 -6.76 13.71 6.58
CA PHE A 158 -5.40 13.98 7.07
C PHE A 158 -4.46 14.08 5.88
N VAL A 159 -3.71 15.15 5.79
CA VAL A 159 -2.79 15.43 4.68
C VAL A 159 -1.39 15.65 5.23
N GLY A 160 -0.50 14.73 4.94
CA GLY A 160 0.92 14.88 5.27
C GLY A 160 1.64 15.69 4.20
N ASN A 161 2.43 16.66 4.63
CA ASN A 161 3.19 17.55 3.75
C ASN A 161 4.67 17.17 3.68
N THR A 162 5.39 17.70 2.68
CA THR A 162 6.85 17.54 2.55
C THR A 162 7.63 18.13 3.73
N GLY A 163 6.99 18.99 4.52
CA GLY A 163 7.52 19.46 5.79
C GLY A 163 7.28 18.48 6.94
N SER A 164 7.42 18.96 8.15
CA SER A 164 7.21 18.18 9.38
C SER A 164 5.79 18.39 9.93
N SER A 165 4.78 18.33 9.06
CA SER A 165 3.40 18.67 9.43
C SER A 165 2.37 17.75 8.79
N ILE A 166 1.23 17.66 9.48
CA ILE A 166 -0.01 17.07 8.99
C ILE A 166 -1.10 18.13 9.11
N GLU A 167 -1.82 18.35 8.03
CA GLU A 167 -3.02 19.20 8.00
C GLU A 167 -4.25 18.32 8.09
N THR A 168 -5.25 18.76 8.86
CA THR A 168 -6.50 18.03 9.03
C THR A 168 -7.68 18.89 8.61
N PHE A 169 -8.56 18.33 7.80
CA PHE A 169 -9.77 18.98 7.29
C PHE A 169 -10.98 18.10 7.58
N THR A 170 -12.17 18.67 7.58
CA THR A 170 -13.42 17.89 7.61
C THR A 170 -13.73 17.28 6.24
N THR A 171 -14.33 16.09 6.20
CA THR A 171 -14.76 15.45 4.94
C THR A 171 -15.88 16.23 4.24
N SER A 172 -16.71 16.97 4.99
CA SER A 172 -17.84 17.75 4.47
C SER A 172 -17.45 19.09 3.88
N GLY A 173 -16.35 19.66 4.30
CA GLY A 173 -15.90 20.99 3.84
C GLY A 173 -14.43 21.18 4.05
N LEU A 174 -13.66 21.02 3.00
CA LEU A 174 -12.20 21.15 3.04
C LEU A 174 -11.70 22.56 3.43
N TYR A 175 -12.56 23.50 3.84
CA TYR A 175 -12.14 24.89 4.07
C TYR A 175 -12.82 25.68 5.18
N GLN A 176 -13.76 25.14 5.95
CA GLN A 176 -14.41 25.94 7.02
C GLN A 176 -14.48 25.17 8.34
N SER A 177 -14.06 25.81 9.43
CA SER A 177 -14.23 25.39 10.82
C SER A 177 -13.76 23.96 11.18
N GLY A 178 -12.49 23.68 11.06
CA GLY A 178 -11.94 22.36 11.46
C GLY A 178 -10.53 22.10 10.94
N TYR A 179 -9.94 23.06 10.23
CA TYR A 179 -8.55 23.01 9.86
C TYR A 179 -7.67 23.00 11.11
N GLN A 180 -6.82 21.99 11.19
CA GLN A 180 -5.77 21.91 12.21
C GLN A 180 -4.44 21.69 11.51
N TYR A 181 -3.45 22.40 11.95
CA TYR A 181 -2.05 22.21 11.58
C TYR A 181 -1.36 21.54 12.75
N PHE A 182 -0.83 20.35 12.52
CA PHE A 182 -0.08 19.61 13.52
C PHE A 182 1.36 19.47 13.06
N SER A 183 2.31 19.93 13.89
CA SER A 183 3.73 19.68 13.70
C SER A 183 4.33 19.03 14.95
N SER A 184 5.32 18.19 14.75
CA SER A 184 5.97 17.47 15.83
C SER A 184 7.39 17.08 15.40
N SER A 185 8.34 17.04 16.35
CA SER A 185 9.68 16.48 16.14
C SER A 185 9.64 14.99 15.74
N GLU A 186 8.49 14.35 15.96
CA GLU A 186 8.25 12.96 15.57
C GLU A 186 7.78 12.81 14.11
N ILE A 187 7.61 13.93 13.39
CA ILE A 187 7.32 13.99 11.96
C ILE A 187 8.50 14.65 11.25
N ASN A 188 9.04 13.97 10.24
CA ASN A 188 10.12 14.51 9.42
C ASN A 188 10.00 14.00 7.99
N TYR A 189 9.42 14.83 7.12
CA TYR A 189 9.09 14.52 5.73
C TYR A 189 8.14 13.32 5.63
N THR A 190 6.85 13.59 5.75
CA THR A 190 5.80 12.57 5.62
C THR A 190 5.75 12.07 4.19
N TRP A 191 6.05 10.78 3.96
CA TRP A 191 5.91 10.21 2.62
C TRP A 191 4.58 9.49 2.47
N GLY A 192 4.25 8.56 3.34
CA GLY A 192 2.99 7.84 3.40
C GLY A 192 2.35 7.93 4.79
N ILE A 193 1.03 7.95 4.83
CA ILE A 193 0.25 7.87 6.07
C ILE A 193 -0.92 6.90 5.90
N ALA A 194 -1.29 6.23 6.99
CA ALA A 194 -2.44 5.33 6.99
C ALA A 194 -3.18 5.38 8.33
N LEU A 195 -4.50 5.29 8.26
CA LEU A 195 -5.36 5.11 9.44
C LEU A 195 -5.62 3.62 9.67
N ASN A 196 -5.79 3.24 10.93
CA ASN A 196 -6.36 1.94 11.24
C ASN A 196 -7.87 1.90 10.90
N SER A 197 -8.48 0.72 10.88
CA SER A 197 -9.89 0.53 10.54
C SER A 197 -10.86 1.33 11.42
N ALA A 198 -10.52 1.55 12.69
CA ALA A 198 -11.31 2.36 13.63
C ALA A 198 -11.14 3.88 13.40
N GLY A 199 -10.17 4.31 12.58
CA GLY A 199 -9.89 5.72 12.30
C GLY A 199 -9.33 6.52 13.48
N ASN A 200 -8.89 5.84 14.55
CA ASN A 200 -8.40 6.46 15.79
C ASN A 200 -6.87 6.35 16.00
N ARG A 201 -6.16 5.77 15.04
CA ARG A 201 -4.71 5.67 14.99
C ARG A 201 -4.22 6.04 13.60
N LEU A 202 -3.18 6.87 13.53
CA LEU A 202 -2.55 7.31 12.30
C LEU A 202 -1.07 6.92 12.31
N LEU A 203 -0.64 6.14 11.32
CA LEU A 203 0.76 5.87 11.04
C LEU A 203 1.33 6.92 10.11
N VAL A 204 2.61 7.22 10.29
CA VAL A 204 3.38 8.14 9.47
C VAL A 204 4.71 7.48 9.10
N ALA A 205 4.95 7.31 7.80
CA ALA A 205 6.26 6.97 7.27
C ALA A 205 7.11 8.24 7.20
N ASN A 206 8.06 8.38 8.13
CA ASN A 206 8.96 9.52 8.20
C ASN A 206 10.19 9.27 7.35
N TYR A 207 10.16 9.72 6.10
CA TYR A 207 11.21 9.45 5.12
C TYR A 207 12.60 9.93 5.58
N ASN A 208 12.72 11.21 5.97
CA ASN A 208 13.98 11.75 6.48
C ASN A 208 14.27 11.33 7.93
N GLY A 209 13.24 10.98 8.69
CA GLY A 209 13.38 10.50 10.07
C GLY A 209 13.76 9.03 10.19
N ASN A 210 13.77 8.27 9.10
CA ASN A 210 14.07 6.83 9.07
C ASN A 210 13.27 6.02 10.10
N LYS A 211 12.02 6.37 10.32
CA LYS A 211 11.15 5.76 11.34
C LYS A 211 9.70 5.74 10.89
N VAL A 212 8.94 4.86 11.51
CA VAL A 212 7.47 4.91 11.50
C VAL A 212 7.04 5.47 12.84
N SER A 213 6.19 6.50 12.81
CA SER A 213 5.57 7.06 14.01
C SER A 213 4.07 6.78 14.00
N GLU A 214 3.51 6.51 15.18
CA GLU A 214 2.07 6.34 15.36
C GLU A 214 1.53 7.45 16.26
N PHE A 215 0.37 7.96 15.87
CA PHE A 215 -0.37 9.00 16.59
C PHE A 215 -1.77 8.50 16.95
N THR A 216 -2.27 8.89 18.11
CA THR A 216 -3.71 8.80 18.43
C THR A 216 -4.44 9.93 17.72
N VAL A 217 -5.62 9.59 17.20
CA VAL A 217 -6.54 10.52 16.54
C VAL A 217 -7.75 10.74 17.44
N SER A 218 -8.02 11.99 17.82
CA SER A 218 -9.21 12.40 18.56
C SER A 218 -9.85 13.60 17.86
N GLY A 219 -10.88 13.33 17.06
CA GLY A 219 -11.41 14.32 16.12
C GLY A 219 -10.34 14.77 15.14
N SER A 220 -10.08 16.07 15.05
CA SER A 220 -9.02 16.64 14.20
C SER A 220 -7.63 16.68 14.85
N ARG A 221 -7.51 16.26 16.12
CA ARG A 221 -6.27 16.36 16.88
C ARG A 221 -5.45 15.09 16.80
N LEU A 222 -4.13 15.25 16.69
CA LEU A 222 -3.15 14.20 16.74
C LEU A 222 -2.33 14.30 18.02
N SER A 223 -2.06 13.17 18.66
CA SER A 223 -1.16 13.08 19.81
C SER A 223 -0.18 11.95 19.58
N PHE A 224 1.12 12.23 19.75
CA PHE A 224 2.15 11.21 19.59
C PHE A 224 1.92 10.05 20.55
N ALA A 225 1.97 8.83 20.01
CA ALA A 225 1.82 7.60 20.79
C ALA A 225 3.15 6.85 20.92
N ARG A 226 3.80 6.54 19.80
CA ARG A 226 5.04 5.76 19.79
C ARG A 226 5.69 5.78 18.40
N LYS A 227 6.90 5.22 18.32
CA LYS A 227 7.68 5.11 17.07
C LYS A 227 8.58 3.88 17.06
N THR A 228 9.05 3.51 15.88
CA THR A 228 10.17 2.57 15.71
C THR A 228 11.52 3.25 16.00
N ASN A 229 12.62 2.48 15.90
CA ASN A 229 13.95 3.08 15.88
C ASN A 229 14.10 4.08 14.73
N SER A 230 14.92 5.10 14.93
CA SER A 230 15.10 6.23 14.00
C SER A 230 16.47 6.30 13.33
N SER A 231 17.36 5.34 13.59
CA SER A 231 18.67 5.28 12.93
C SER A 231 18.54 4.74 11.50
N TYR A 232 19.26 5.35 10.56
CA TYR A 232 19.35 4.86 9.18
C TYR A 232 20.10 3.52 9.14
N SER A 233 19.39 2.43 8.99
CA SER A 233 19.96 1.07 9.04
C SER A 233 19.10 0.07 8.25
N SER A 234 19.75 -0.96 7.71
CA SER A 234 19.08 -2.12 7.12
C SER A 234 18.79 -3.24 8.12
N SER A 235 19.14 -3.07 9.39
CA SER A 235 18.82 -4.04 10.45
C SER A 235 17.29 -4.18 10.62
N ASN A 236 16.87 -5.29 11.23
CA ASN A 236 15.45 -5.53 11.51
C ASN A 236 14.92 -4.51 12.50
N GLY A 237 13.73 -3.95 12.23
CA GLY A 237 13.13 -2.89 13.04
C GLY A 237 13.68 -1.49 12.80
N TYR A 238 14.63 -1.34 11.86
CA TYR A 238 15.18 -0.07 11.39
C TYR A 238 14.81 0.17 9.94
N PHE A 239 14.92 1.43 9.48
CA PHE A 239 14.57 1.81 8.11
C PHE A 239 15.67 2.60 7.42
N ARG A 240 15.68 2.46 6.09
CA ARG A 240 16.43 3.30 5.17
C ARG A 240 15.45 4.03 4.27
N ARG A 241 14.87 5.12 4.77
CA ARG A 241 13.83 5.92 4.10
C ARG A 241 12.50 5.16 3.93
N PRO A 242 11.69 4.98 4.98
CA PRO A 242 10.36 4.41 4.84
C PRO A 242 9.46 5.32 4.00
N THR A 243 8.70 4.72 3.07
CA THR A 243 7.85 5.46 2.12
C THR A 243 6.38 5.23 2.35
N ASP A 244 5.98 4.06 2.81
CA ASP A 244 4.56 3.82 3.04
C ASP A 244 4.32 2.89 4.22
N VAL A 245 3.09 2.92 4.74
CA VAL A 245 2.67 2.19 5.93
C VAL A 245 1.21 1.73 5.79
N GLY A 246 0.85 0.68 6.50
CA GLY A 246 -0.53 0.19 6.55
C GLY A 246 -0.78 -0.69 7.76
N TYR A 247 -2.05 -0.87 8.10
CA TYR A 247 -2.51 -1.83 9.10
C TYR A 247 -3.20 -3.00 8.43
N ASP A 248 -3.05 -4.21 8.99
CA ASP A 248 -3.95 -5.33 8.69
C ASP A 248 -5.19 -5.31 9.63
N SER A 249 -6.12 -6.22 9.40
CA SER A 249 -7.36 -6.36 10.19
C SER A 249 -7.10 -6.70 11.67
N SER A 250 -5.96 -7.30 11.96
CA SER A 250 -5.51 -7.65 13.33
C SER A 250 -4.75 -6.50 14.00
N GLY A 251 -4.56 -5.37 13.33
CA GLY A 251 -3.82 -4.21 13.81
C GLY A 251 -2.30 -4.37 13.75
N ASN A 252 -1.77 -5.38 13.04
CA ASN A 252 -0.34 -5.41 12.73
C ASN A 252 -0.01 -4.32 11.73
N ILE A 253 1.24 -3.88 11.75
CA ILE A 253 1.71 -2.73 10.99
C ILE A 253 2.71 -3.22 9.95
N TYR A 254 2.53 -2.76 8.73
CA TYR A 254 3.44 -2.99 7.62
C TYR A 254 4.06 -1.67 7.18
N ALA A 255 5.34 -1.70 6.84
CA ALA A 255 6.04 -0.52 6.38
C ALA A 255 7.01 -0.85 5.26
N LEU A 256 6.97 -0.06 4.18
CA LEU A 256 7.93 -0.11 3.09
C LEU A 256 9.24 0.56 3.47
N ASP A 257 10.34 -0.11 3.18
CA ASP A 257 11.71 0.36 3.41
C ASP A 257 12.40 0.54 2.05
N LEU A 258 12.35 1.75 1.51
CA LEU A 258 12.70 2.06 0.12
C LEU A 258 14.10 1.57 -0.28
N TYR A 259 15.13 2.01 0.45
CA TYR A 259 16.52 1.68 0.12
C TYR A 259 16.99 0.31 0.66
N SER A 260 16.15 -0.35 1.44
CA SER A 260 16.36 -1.76 1.80
C SER A 260 15.53 -2.70 0.92
N HIS A 261 14.72 -2.16 0.01
CA HIS A 261 13.92 -2.91 -0.96
C HIS A 261 13.08 -4.01 -0.32
N ARG A 262 12.39 -3.68 0.77
CA ARG A 262 11.66 -4.65 1.58
C ARG A 262 10.42 -4.07 2.23
N ILE A 263 9.53 -4.96 2.67
CA ILE A 263 8.47 -4.67 3.64
C ILE A 263 8.90 -5.22 4.98
N GLN A 264 8.62 -4.51 6.06
CA GLN A 264 8.74 -5.01 7.43
C GLN A 264 7.36 -5.09 8.07
N LYS A 265 7.12 -6.18 8.82
CA LYS A 265 5.94 -6.37 9.66
C LYS A 265 6.29 -6.13 11.11
N PHE A 266 5.41 -5.43 11.79
CA PHE A 266 5.43 -5.19 13.24
C PHE A 266 4.09 -5.61 13.83
N ASN A 267 4.08 -6.03 15.08
CA ASN A 267 2.82 -6.24 15.77
C ASN A 267 2.16 -4.89 16.14
N SER A 268 0.95 -4.96 16.70
CA SER A 268 0.19 -3.79 17.15
C SER A 268 0.89 -2.93 18.22
N SER A 269 2.01 -3.36 18.77
CA SER A 269 2.86 -2.60 19.70
C SER A 269 4.13 -2.03 19.07
N LEU A 270 4.24 -2.04 17.72
CA LEU A 270 5.43 -1.65 16.94
C LEU A 270 6.70 -2.47 17.25
N VAL A 271 6.54 -3.73 17.68
CA VAL A 271 7.64 -4.67 17.81
C VAL A 271 7.82 -5.43 16.50
N TYR A 272 9.05 -5.43 15.96
CA TYR A 272 9.40 -6.13 14.73
C TYR A 272 9.01 -7.61 14.79
N GLN A 273 8.43 -8.13 13.73
CA GLN A 273 8.02 -9.53 13.58
C GLN A 273 8.71 -10.22 12.42
N ALA A 274 8.64 -9.63 11.22
CA ALA A 274 9.11 -10.26 10.00
C ALA A 274 9.47 -9.22 8.93
N LYS A 275 10.13 -9.67 7.89
CA LYS A 275 10.37 -8.90 6.66
C LYS A 275 10.28 -9.79 5.44
N THR A 276 9.94 -9.18 4.30
CA THR A 276 10.01 -9.80 2.98
C THR A 276 10.55 -8.81 1.95
N GLY A 277 11.13 -9.32 0.89
CA GLY A 277 11.69 -8.54 -0.21
C GLY A 277 13.20 -8.31 -0.10
N SER A 278 13.79 -8.06 -1.26
CA SER A 278 15.20 -7.70 -1.46
C SER A 278 15.33 -6.99 -2.80
N TYR A 279 16.44 -6.33 -3.06
CA TYR A 279 16.69 -5.74 -4.39
C TYR A 279 16.71 -6.81 -5.47
N SER A 280 15.83 -6.69 -6.46
CA SER A 280 15.81 -7.54 -7.64
C SER A 280 15.04 -6.89 -8.78
N THR A 281 15.46 -7.18 -10.01
CA THR A 281 14.74 -6.78 -11.23
C THR A 281 13.67 -7.78 -11.66
N SER A 282 13.62 -8.95 -11.05
CA SER A 282 12.69 -10.02 -11.40
C SER A 282 11.78 -10.45 -10.25
N SER A 283 12.35 -10.89 -9.14
CA SER A 283 11.60 -11.54 -8.04
C SER A 283 11.49 -10.70 -6.76
N GLY A 284 12.27 -9.64 -6.62
CA GLY A 284 12.23 -8.73 -5.48
C GLY A 284 11.68 -7.37 -5.86
N PHE A 285 12.05 -6.34 -5.11
CA PHE A 285 11.65 -4.97 -5.35
C PHE A 285 12.80 -4.12 -5.91
N ARG A 286 12.43 -3.14 -6.74
CA ARG A 286 13.35 -2.12 -7.19
C ARG A 286 12.77 -0.73 -6.91
N TYR A 287 13.10 -0.21 -5.72
CA TYR A 287 12.55 1.03 -5.17
C TYR A 287 11.01 0.98 -5.03
N PRO A 288 10.47 0.19 -4.09
CA PRO A 288 9.04 0.15 -3.81
C PRO A 288 8.63 1.45 -3.10
N TYR A 289 7.62 2.16 -3.62
CA TYR A 289 7.21 3.45 -3.06
C TYR A 289 5.88 3.40 -2.33
N GLY A 290 4.85 2.80 -2.89
CA GLY A 290 3.51 2.75 -2.34
C GLY A 290 3.09 1.34 -1.94
N MET A 291 2.27 1.25 -0.92
CA MET A 291 1.74 -0.01 -0.41
C MET A 291 0.30 0.17 0.07
N HIS A 292 -0.52 -0.84 -0.17
CA HIS A 292 -1.86 -0.92 0.37
C HIS A 292 -2.11 -2.29 1.00
N VAL A 293 -2.77 -2.29 2.16
CA VAL A 293 -3.30 -3.50 2.79
C VAL A 293 -4.82 -3.43 2.63
N ASP A 294 -5.41 -4.36 1.90
CA ASP A 294 -6.85 -4.36 1.66
C ASP A 294 -7.64 -4.99 2.83
N SER A 295 -8.97 -4.96 2.74
CA SER A 295 -9.87 -5.51 3.77
C SER A 295 -9.76 -7.03 3.95
N ASN A 296 -9.07 -7.73 3.06
CA ASN A 296 -8.79 -9.18 3.14
C ASN A 296 -7.34 -9.44 3.56
N ASP A 297 -6.65 -8.42 4.08
CA ASP A 297 -5.25 -8.46 4.49
C ASP A 297 -4.26 -8.77 3.35
N LYS A 298 -4.67 -8.58 2.10
CA LYS A 298 -3.76 -8.68 0.96
C LYS A 298 -2.92 -7.41 0.85
N ILE A 299 -1.65 -7.58 0.58
CA ILE A 299 -0.70 -6.48 0.48
C ILE A 299 -0.34 -6.24 -0.98
N TYR A 300 -0.60 -5.04 -1.45
CA TYR A 300 -0.21 -4.57 -2.79
C TYR A 300 0.96 -3.62 -2.66
N VAL A 301 1.96 -3.77 -3.52
CA VAL A 301 3.17 -2.93 -3.51
C VAL A 301 3.48 -2.44 -4.92
N THR A 302 3.70 -1.14 -5.05
CA THR A 302 4.20 -0.57 -6.29
C THR A 302 5.72 -0.74 -6.39
N ASP A 303 6.15 -1.45 -7.41
CA ASP A 303 7.56 -1.73 -7.70
C ASP A 303 8.04 -0.80 -8.82
N PHE A 304 8.41 0.41 -8.44
CA PHE A 304 8.50 1.59 -9.30
C PHE A 304 9.39 1.40 -10.53
N TYR A 305 10.61 0.94 -10.34
CA TYR A 305 11.55 0.74 -11.46
C TYR A 305 11.46 -0.65 -12.11
N ASN A 306 10.63 -1.53 -11.59
CA ASN A 306 10.27 -2.77 -12.27
C ASN A 306 8.95 -2.63 -13.05
N TYR A 307 8.31 -1.44 -13.01
CA TYR A 307 7.07 -1.14 -13.72
C TYR A 307 5.96 -2.15 -13.41
N ALA A 308 5.83 -2.53 -12.15
CA ALA A 308 4.92 -3.56 -11.70
C ALA A 308 4.18 -3.15 -10.43
N VAL A 309 3.04 -3.76 -10.20
CA VAL A 309 2.42 -3.87 -8.87
C VAL A 309 2.47 -5.33 -8.48
N ARG A 310 2.88 -5.60 -7.26
CA ARG A 310 2.99 -6.95 -6.69
C ARG A 310 1.94 -7.13 -5.59
N GLN A 311 1.39 -8.32 -5.53
CA GLN A 311 0.46 -8.72 -4.48
C GLN A 311 1.09 -9.82 -3.63
#